data_1786c49be820e5ca897c02bb100535c3
#
_entry.id   1786c49be820e5ca897c02bb100535c3
#
_cell.length_a   1.000
_cell.length_b   1.000
_cell.length_c   1.000
_cell.angle_alpha   90.00
_cell.angle_beta   90.00
_cell.angle_gamma   90.00
#
_symmetry.space_group_name_H-M   'P 1'
#
loop_
_entity.id
_entity.type
_entity.pdbx_description
1 polymer ?
#
loop_
_entity_poly.entity_id
_entity_poly.type
_entity_poly.pdbx_seq_one_letter_code
_entity_poly.pdbx_strand_id
1 'polypeptide(L)'
;MKLKINSQGLKGHLKVPGDKSISHRSIMFGSIAKGKTIIHDILRGEDVLSTIEAFRALGVEIEDDGQVITVHGQGISKLKEPEKALDMGNSGTSTRLLSGILAGLPFETTLFGDDSLSKRPMDRLSLIHI
;
A
#
# COMPACT_ATOMS: atom_id res chain seq x y z
N MET A 1 -38.33 -4.50 -2.42
CA MET A 1 -38.10 -3.53 -1.34
C MET A 1 -38.60 -2.15 -1.77
N LYS A 2 -39.45 -1.55 -0.98
CA LYS A 2 -39.87 -0.16 -1.24
C LYS A 2 -39.12 0.76 -0.28
N LEU A 3 -38.36 1.71 -0.81
CA LEU A 3 -37.68 2.73 -0.04
C LEU A 3 -38.50 4.02 -0.06
N LYS A 4 -38.98 4.47 1.10
CA LYS A 4 -39.68 5.75 1.22
C LYS A 4 -38.70 6.75 1.81
N ILE A 5 -38.32 7.73 1.01
CA ILE A 5 -37.46 8.82 1.44
C ILE A 5 -38.32 10.02 1.79
N ASN A 6 -38.23 10.47 3.02
CA ASN A 6 -38.97 11.61 3.52
C ASN A 6 -37.97 12.62 4.11
N SER A 7 -37.29 13.34 3.23
CA SER A 7 -36.22 14.26 3.60
C SER A 7 -36.53 15.67 3.13
N GLN A 8 -36.27 16.67 3.99
CA GLN A 8 -36.33 18.10 3.67
C GLN A 8 -34.96 18.69 3.34
N GLY A 9 -34.02 17.84 2.96
CA GLY A 9 -32.63 18.19 2.71
C GLY A 9 -31.70 17.70 3.82
N LEU A 10 -30.41 17.71 3.51
CA LEU A 10 -29.37 17.29 4.43
C LEU A 10 -28.42 18.46 4.74
N LYS A 11 -28.08 18.64 6.00
CA LYS A 11 -27.13 19.66 6.44
C LYS A 11 -26.24 19.05 7.54
N GLY A 12 -24.94 19.22 7.42
CA GLY A 12 -24.00 18.72 8.41
C GLY A 12 -22.60 18.57 7.83
N HIS A 13 -21.70 18.14 8.68
CA HIS A 13 -20.30 17.82 8.32
C HIS A 13 -20.08 16.33 8.51
N LEU A 14 -19.46 15.72 7.50
CA LEU A 14 -19.13 14.30 7.51
C LEU A 14 -17.63 14.13 7.26
N LYS A 15 -16.96 13.37 8.13
CA LYS A 15 -15.59 12.92 7.88
C LYS A 15 -15.66 11.50 7.33
N VAL A 16 -15.12 11.31 6.12
CA VAL A 16 -15.03 9.99 5.50
C VAL A 16 -13.66 9.37 5.80
N PRO A 17 -13.54 8.03 5.79
CA PRO A 17 -12.24 7.36 5.85
C PRO A 17 -11.33 7.76 4.69
N GLY A 18 -10.02 7.63 4.88
CA GLY A 18 -9.04 7.82 3.81
C GLY A 18 -9.28 6.87 2.64
N ASP A 19 -8.95 7.32 1.44
CA ASP A 19 -9.03 6.47 0.23
C ASP A 19 -7.97 5.37 0.27
N LYS A 20 -8.35 4.15 -0.10
CA LYS A 20 -7.48 2.97 -0.07
C LYS A 20 -6.29 3.11 -1.04
N SER A 21 -6.57 3.47 -2.28
CA SER A 21 -5.54 3.58 -3.32
C SER A 21 -4.58 4.72 -3.05
N ILE A 22 -5.07 5.85 -2.55
CA ILE A 22 -4.22 6.98 -2.15
C ILE A 22 -3.38 6.58 -0.94
N SER A 23 -3.93 5.84 0.01
CA SER A 23 -3.19 5.34 1.17
C SER A 23 -2.01 4.45 0.77
N HIS A 24 -2.21 3.48 -0.13
CA HIS A 24 -1.13 2.66 -0.67
C HIS A 24 -0.05 3.51 -1.35
N ARG A 25 -0.47 4.42 -2.24
CA ARG A 25 0.48 5.25 -3.00
C ARG A 25 1.26 6.20 -2.11
N SER A 26 0.66 6.75 -1.06
CA SER A 26 1.36 7.64 -0.14
C SER A 26 2.52 6.93 0.57
N ILE A 27 2.32 5.67 0.98
CA ILE A 27 3.39 4.84 1.55
C ILE A 27 4.45 4.53 0.49
N MET A 28 4.04 4.10 -0.70
CA MET A 28 4.95 3.70 -1.77
C MET A 28 5.83 4.87 -2.23
N PHE A 29 5.23 6.00 -2.57
CA PHE A 29 5.98 7.17 -3.02
C PHE A 29 6.82 7.78 -1.90
N GLY A 30 6.31 7.84 -0.68
CA GLY A 30 7.10 8.27 0.47
C GLY A 30 8.33 7.41 0.70
N SER A 31 8.20 6.10 0.46
CA SER A 31 9.29 5.13 0.65
C SER A 31 10.39 5.23 -0.41
N ILE A 32 10.04 5.54 -1.65
CA ILE A 32 11.02 5.69 -2.75
C ILE A 32 11.53 7.11 -2.95
N ALA A 33 10.88 8.09 -2.34
CA ALA A 33 11.33 9.48 -2.35
C ALA A 33 12.53 9.69 -1.42
N LYS A 34 13.17 10.83 -1.55
CA LYS A 34 14.19 11.28 -0.60
C LYS A 34 13.57 12.30 0.34
N GLY A 35 13.61 12.00 1.63
CA GLY A 35 13.10 12.90 2.65
C GLY A 35 11.98 12.29 3.47
N LYS A 36 11.40 13.10 4.32
CA LYS A 36 10.36 12.73 5.27
C LYS A 36 8.98 13.01 4.69
N THR A 37 8.14 12.00 4.68
CA THR A 37 6.73 12.12 4.27
C THR A 37 5.83 11.89 5.49
N ILE A 38 4.94 12.81 5.76
CA ILE A 38 3.97 12.73 6.86
C ILE A 38 2.59 12.50 6.26
N ILE A 39 1.93 11.43 6.70
CA ILE A 39 0.62 11.00 6.17
C ILE A 39 -0.42 11.08 7.27
N HIS A 40 -1.41 11.91 7.07
CA HIS A 40 -2.55 12.06 7.96
C HIS A 40 -3.75 11.27 7.42
N ASP A 41 -4.59 10.79 8.33
CA ASP A 41 -5.87 10.15 8.00
C ASP A 41 -5.78 8.99 7.00
N ILE A 42 -4.69 8.23 7.04
CA ILE A 42 -4.52 7.04 6.21
C ILE A 42 -5.59 5.99 6.52
N LEU A 43 -6.05 5.28 5.49
CA LEU A 43 -6.93 4.14 5.69
C LEU A 43 -6.16 2.99 6.35
N ARG A 44 -6.58 2.57 7.54
CA ARG A 44 -5.90 1.52 8.31
C ARG A 44 -6.52 0.14 8.06
N GLY A 45 -6.71 -0.22 6.82
CA GLY A 45 -7.10 -1.57 6.44
C GLY A 45 -5.90 -2.52 6.41
N GLU A 46 -6.15 -3.80 6.51
CA GLU A 46 -5.11 -4.84 6.46
C GLU A 46 -4.22 -4.74 5.22
N ASP A 47 -4.82 -4.38 4.09
CA ASP A 47 -4.11 -4.21 2.83
C ASP A 47 -3.03 -3.11 2.91
N VAL A 48 -3.38 -1.97 3.52
CA VAL A 48 -2.45 -0.84 3.68
C VAL A 48 -1.36 -1.19 4.69
N LEU A 49 -1.71 -1.88 5.78
CA LEU A 49 -0.75 -2.34 6.77
C LEU A 49 0.24 -3.35 6.15
N SER A 50 -0.22 -4.23 5.28
CA SER A 50 0.68 -5.13 4.53
C SER A 50 1.68 -4.36 3.65
N THR A 51 1.26 -3.28 3.04
CA THR A 51 2.16 -2.39 2.28
C THR A 51 3.21 -1.76 3.18
N ILE A 52 2.84 -1.27 4.35
CA ILE A 52 3.77 -0.71 5.34
C ILE A 52 4.81 -1.74 5.75
N GLU A 53 4.38 -2.95 6.11
CA GLU A 53 5.29 -4.03 6.51
C GLU A 53 6.22 -4.46 5.38
N ALA A 54 5.74 -4.50 4.14
CA ALA A 54 6.57 -4.79 2.99
C ALA A 54 7.70 -3.77 2.81
N PHE A 55 7.42 -2.47 2.92
CA PHE A 55 8.45 -1.44 2.83
C PHE A 55 9.38 -1.42 4.04
N ARG A 56 8.92 -1.74 5.23
CA ARG A 56 9.79 -1.95 6.39
C ARG A 56 10.77 -3.09 6.14
N ALA A 57 10.31 -4.20 5.58
CA ALA A 57 11.17 -5.33 5.20
C ALA A 57 12.20 -4.95 4.12
N LEU A 58 11.87 -4.00 3.24
CA LEU A 58 12.78 -3.43 2.26
C LEU A 58 13.74 -2.38 2.84
N GLY A 59 13.73 -2.16 4.13
CA GLY A 59 14.66 -1.29 4.84
C GLY A 59 14.21 0.16 5.01
N VAL A 60 12.95 0.47 4.71
CA VAL A 60 12.39 1.81 4.94
C VAL A 60 11.94 1.96 6.38
N GLU A 61 12.37 3.05 7.02
CA GLU A 61 11.91 3.41 8.35
C GLU A 61 10.54 4.07 8.27
N ILE A 62 9.54 3.44 8.86
CA ILE A 62 8.16 3.92 8.90
C ILE A 62 7.68 3.92 10.34
N GLU A 63 7.38 5.11 10.85
CA GLU A 63 6.83 5.32 12.19
C GLU A 63 5.32 5.47 12.11
N ASP A 64 4.61 4.79 13.01
CA ASP A 64 3.15 4.85 13.14
C ASP A 64 2.77 5.07 14.59
N ASP A 65 2.24 6.25 14.90
CA ASP A 65 1.79 6.59 16.25
C ASP A 65 0.29 6.29 16.49
N GLY A 66 -0.38 5.64 15.54
CA GLY A 66 -1.81 5.34 15.59
C GLY A 66 -2.69 6.39 14.91
N GLN A 67 -2.19 7.58 14.64
CA GLN A 67 -2.90 8.68 13.97
C GLN A 67 -2.17 9.18 12.72
N VAL A 68 -0.87 9.34 12.84
CA VAL A 68 0.01 9.87 11.79
C VAL A 68 1.07 8.83 11.44
N ILE A 69 1.33 8.67 10.17
CA ILE A 69 2.42 7.82 9.68
C ILE A 69 3.52 8.72 9.13
N THR A 70 4.75 8.48 9.57
CA THR A 70 5.93 9.17 9.07
C THR A 70 6.81 8.18 8.33
N VAL A 71 7.07 8.47 7.06
CA VAL A 71 7.92 7.65 6.19
C VAL A 71 9.24 8.38 5.96
N HIS A 72 10.34 7.74 6.33
CA HIS A 72 11.70 8.25 6.12
C HIS A 72 12.29 7.65 4.84
N GLY A 73 11.99 8.25 3.69
CA GLY A 73 12.48 7.80 2.39
C GLY A 73 13.93 8.22 2.15
N GLN A 74 14.72 7.31 1.61
CA GLN A 74 16.12 7.55 1.24
C GLN A 74 16.38 7.41 -0.26
N GLY A 75 15.33 7.26 -1.02
CA GLY A 75 15.38 7.01 -2.46
C GLY A 75 15.29 5.53 -2.81
N ILE A 76 14.86 5.25 -4.03
CA ILE A 76 14.65 3.89 -4.51
C ILE A 76 15.93 3.05 -4.48
N SER A 77 17.10 3.65 -4.71
CA SER A 77 18.39 2.97 -4.70
C SER A 77 18.83 2.50 -3.31
N LYS A 78 18.18 2.96 -2.26
CA LYS A 78 18.47 2.58 -0.87
C LYS A 78 17.58 1.46 -0.35
N LEU A 79 16.63 0.99 -1.14
CA LEU A 79 15.85 -0.20 -0.80
C LEU A 79 16.77 -1.41 -0.72
N LYS A 80 16.54 -2.24 0.28
CA LYS A 80 17.38 -3.41 0.58
C LYS A 80 16.64 -4.69 0.28
N GLU A 81 17.41 -5.73 -0.10
CA GLU A 81 16.86 -7.06 -0.24
C GLU A 81 16.23 -7.53 1.10
N PRO A 82 14.96 -7.96 1.09
CA PRO A 82 14.32 -8.44 2.31
C PRO A 82 14.87 -9.82 2.68
N GLU A 83 14.97 -10.09 3.99
CA GLU A 83 15.48 -11.37 4.50
C GLU A 83 14.52 -12.54 4.23
N LYS A 84 13.24 -12.24 4.08
CA LYS A 84 12.16 -13.21 3.88
C LYS A 84 11.26 -12.79 2.71
N ALA A 85 10.50 -13.74 2.19
CA ALA A 85 9.42 -13.44 1.26
C ALA A 85 8.42 -12.46 1.89
N LEU A 86 7.91 -11.54 1.08
CA LEU A 86 6.98 -10.50 1.53
C LEU A 86 5.55 -11.03 1.52
N ASP A 87 4.89 -10.95 2.67
CA ASP A 87 3.50 -11.33 2.80
C ASP A 87 2.59 -10.17 2.39
N MET A 88 1.88 -10.36 1.29
CA MET A 88 0.95 -9.38 0.75
C MET A 88 -0.50 -9.57 1.28
N GLY A 89 -0.71 -10.56 2.15
CA GLY A 89 -2.02 -10.87 2.69
C GLY A 89 -3.02 -11.13 1.57
N ASN A 90 -4.11 -10.36 1.52
CA ASN A 90 -5.12 -10.41 0.45
C ASN A 90 -5.03 -9.22 -0.51
N SER A 91 -3.95 -8.43 -0.46
CA SER A 91 -3.87 -7.18 -1.22
C SER A 91 -3.37 -7.38 -2.65
N GLY A 92 -4.30 -7.48 -3.59
CA GLY A 92 -3.97 -7.45 -5.02
C GLY A 92 -3.36 -6.12 -5.48
N THR A 93 -3.78 -5.01 -4.88
CA THR A 93 -3.24 -3.68 -5.18
C THR A 93 -1.78 -3.58 -4.76
N SER A 94 -1.45 -3.96 -3.52
CA SER A 94 -0.08 -3.94 -3.02
C SER A 94 0.83 -4.83 -3.87
N THR A 95 0.38 -6.05 -4.17
CA THR A 95 1.14 -6.99 -4.98
C THR A 95 1.48 -6.43 -6.35
N ARG A 96 0.48 -5.89 -7.05
CA ARG A 96 0.68 -5.37 -8.42
C ARG A 96 1.54 -4.12 -8.46
N LEU A 97 1.27 -3.16 -7.57
CA LEU A 97 2.03 -1.91 -7.54
C LEU A 97 3.47 -2.12 -7.05
N LEU A 98 3.65 -2.94 -6.01
CA LEU A 98 4.97 -3.24 -5.48
C LEU A 98 5.83 -4.02 -6.48
N SER A 99 5.23 -4.92 -7.25
CA SER A 99 5.94 -5.65 -8.32
C SER A 99 6.59 -4.70 -9.33
N GLY A 100 5.93 -3.59 -9.68
CA GLY A 100 6.51 -2.58 -10.57
C GLY A 100 7.74 -1.90 -9.97
N ILE A 101 7.74 -1.62 -8.68
CA ILE A 101 8.89 -1.04 -7.98
C ILE A 101 10.02 -2.07 -7.89
N LEU A 102 9.71 -3.29 -7.49
CA LEU A 102 10.69 -4.37 -7.29
C LEU A 102 11.37 -4.79 -8.59
N ALA A 103 10.65 -4.76 -9.71
CA ALA A 103 11.21 -5.11 -11.03
C ALA A 103 12.39 -4.22 -11.45
N GLY A 104 12.49 -3.01 -10.92
CA GLY A 104 13.61 -2.10 -11.18
C GLY A 104 14.78 -2.22 -10.22
N LEU A 105 14.74 -3.15 -9.27
CA LEU A 105 15.76 -3.30 -8.23
C LEU A 105 16.75 -4.43 -8.57
N PRO A 106 18.02 -4.32 -8.11
CA PRO A 106 19.08 -5.26 -8.47
C PRO A 106 19.11 -6.55 -7.62
N PHE A 107 18.00 -6.92 -6.99
CA PHE A 107 17.89 -8.13 -6.18
C PHE A 107 16.55 -8.84 -6.42
N GLU A 108 16.50 -10.10 -6.09
CA GLU A 108 15.28 -10.90 -6.16
C GLU A 108 14.41 -10.72 -4.93
N THR A 109 13.10 -10.70 -5.15
CA THR A 109 12.11 -10.64 -4.08
C THR A 109 10.97 -11.58 -4.38
N THR A 110 10.58 -12.38 -3.39
CA THR A 110 9.41 -13.26 -3.48
C THR A 110 8.24 -12.62 -2.77
N LEU A 111 7.11 -12.53 -3.46
CA LEU A 111 5.83 -12.09 -2.92
C LEU A 111 4.91 -13.29 -2.77
N PHE A 112 4.20 -13.37 -1.65
CA PHE A 112 3.16 -14.36 -1.45
C PHE A 112 1.95 -13.74 -0.75
N GLY A 113 0.85 -14.45 -0.72
CA GLY A 113 -0.36 -14.01 -0.07
C GLY A 113 -1.23 -15.18 0.33
N ASP A 114 -2.44 -14.89 0.78
CA ASP A 114 -3.40 -15.91 1.16
C ASP A 114 -3.95 -16.68 -0.06
N ASP A 115 -4.80 -17.67 0.19
CA ASP A 115 -5.40 -18.52 -0.86
C ASP A 115 -6.21 -17.70 -1.87
N SER A 116 -6.88 -16.66 -1.42
CA SER A 116 -7.66 -15.77 -2.28
C SER A 116 -6.77 -14.97 -3.23
N LEU A 117 -5.68 -14.41 -2.72
CA LEU A 117 -4.71 -13.66 -3.53
C LEU A 117 -4.01 -14.58 -4.53
N SER A 118 -3.65 -15.79 -4.11
CA SER A 118 -2.94 -16.77 -4.94
C SER A 118 -3.76 -17.23 -6.16
N LYS A 119 -5.07 -17.12 -6.11
CA LYS A 119 -5.98 -17.44 -7.22
C LYS A 119 -6.19 -16.29 -8.20
N ARG A 120 -5.74 -15.10 -7.88
CA ARG A 120 -5.91 -13.92 -8.76
C ARG A 120 -4.90 -13.96 -9.90
N PRO A 121 -5.33 -13.74 -11.15
CA PRO A 121 -4.41 -13.74 -12.29
C PRO A 121 -3.45 -12.54 -12.20
N MET A 122 -2.18 -12.81 -12.41
CA MET A 122 -1.10 -11.81 -12.44
C MET A 122 -0.46 -11.68 -13.83
N ASP A 123 -1.00 -12.34 -14.84
CA ASP A 123 -0.47 -12.37 -16.21
C ASP A 123 -0.32 -10.98 -16.83
N ARG A 124 -1.21 -10.06 -16.48
CA ARG A 124 -1.14 -8.67 -16.95
C ARG A 124 0.15 -7.97 -16.56
N LEU A 125 0.71 -8.30 -15.39
CA LEU A 125 1.99 -7.70 -14.96
C LEU A 125 3.15 -8.18 -15.84
N SER A 126 3.16 -9.46 -16.17
CA SER A 126 4.16 -10.00 -17.08
C SER A 126 4.11 -9.32 -18.45
N LEU A 127 2.92 -9.11 -19.00
CA LEU A 127 2.72 -8.45 -20.29
C LEU A 127 3.14 -6.97 -20.29
N ILE A 128 2.93 -6.26 -19.17
CA ILE A 128 3.30 -4.85 -19.04
C ILE A 128 4.82 -4.67 -18.99
N HIS A 129 5.56 -5.65 -18.45
CA HIS A 129 7.01 -5.55 -18.22
C HIS A 129 7.86 -6.21 -19.31
N ILE A 130 7.24 -6.73 -20.35
CA ILE A 130 7.94 -7.32 -21.50
C ILE A 130 8.51 -6.24 -22.44
#